data_c31844213639309d9738d6db6134117d
#
_entry.id   c31844213639309d9738d6db6134117d
#
_cell.length_a   1.000
_cell.length_b   1.000
_cell.length_c   1.000
_cell.angle_alpha   90.00
_cell.angle_beta   90.00
_cell.angle_gamma   90.00
#
_symmetry.space_group_name_H-M   'P 1'
#
loop_
_entity.id
_entity.type
_entity.pdbx_description
1 polymer ?
#
loop_
_entity_poly.entity_id
_entity_poly.type
_entity_poly.pdbx_seq_one_letter_code
_entity_poly.pdbx_strand_id
1 'polypeptide(L)'
;MSSRLDFFFRQRVTEAELDLAFALLEQADRDLAADLNIYGIISGAVPAPHSPVPDLTVDLTAPGRAYDNLGQRMFFGTGQTVDCAVDLVGIPTDVATVGNERWLGIFLRFKRQLSDPRTDGNSQQVFFRRDESFELVVRQAPEGAIGVAPKPALQADELLVCDVRRRPGQTQILATDIDTSRRQAFIFAQGTSVAVTTGTWSILQPLAATVQAAFDEADAELRDHFTAVARRHAATAIDYAPHGFVGAGNVQAAVDELIDDLATGAVGS
;
A
#
# COMPACT_ATOMS: atom_id res chain seq x y z
N MET A 1 7.87 -19.81 16.49
CA MET A 1 8.86 -20.90 16.55
C MET A 1 8.35 -21.99 15.63
N SER A 2 9.03 -22.28 14.52
CA SER A 2 8.64 -23.36 13.62
C SER A 2 8.93 -24.73 14.25
N SER A 3 8.00 -25.65 14.12
CA SER A 3 8.15 -27.03 14.56
C SER A 3 8.30 -27.95 13.35
N ARG A 4 9.03 -29.02 13.49
CA ARG A 4 9.11 -30.07 12.47
C ARG A 4 8.90 -31.42 13.09
N LEU A 5 8.42 -32.40 12.30
CA LEU A 5 8.37 -33.80 12.70
C LEU A 5 9.68 -34.48 12.32
N ASP A 6 10.24 -35.26 13.24
CA ASP A 6 11.36 -36.15 13.01
C ASP A 6 10.85 -37.60 12.98
N PHE A 7 11.15 -38.29 11.88
CA PHE A 7 10.81 -39.69 11.68
C PHE A 7 12.04 -40.56 11.94
N PHE A 8 11.89 -41.63 12.70
CA PHE A 8 13.01 -42.53 12.99
C PHE A 8 12.91 -43.82 12.18
N PHE A 9 14.00 -44.51 12.12
CA PHE A 9 14.14 -45.79 11.38
C PHE A 9 13.07 -46.81 11.80
N ARG A 10 12.34 -47.36 10.82
CA ARG A 10 11.24 -48.31 11.01
C ARG A 10 9.99 -47.75 11.70
N GLN A 11 9.84 -46.45 11.85
CA GLN A 11 8.59 -45.87 12.29
C GLN A 11 7.49 -46.11 11.26
N ARG A 12 6.33 -46.54 11.70
CA ARG A 12 5.13 -46.56 10.91
C ARG A 12 4.52 -45.16 10.88
N VAL A 13 4.56 -44.53 9.73
CA VAL A 13 3.99 -43.20 9.56
C VAL A 13 2.47 -43.32 9.34
N THR A 14 1.71 -42.56 10.10
CA THR A 14 0.26 -42.45 9.99
C THR A 14 -0.14 -41.29 9.09
N GLU A 15 -1.39 -41.32 8.59
CA GLU A 15 -1.97 -40.19 7.82
C GLU A 15 -1.89 -38.88 8.62
N ALA A 16 -2.24 -38.92 9.91
CA ALA A 16 -2.21 -37.74 10.77
C ALA A 16 -0.80 -37.15 10.92
N GLU A 17 0.25 -37.98 10.94
CA GLU A 17 1.63 -37.50 11.00
C GLU A 17 2.08 -36.85 9.69
N LEU A 18 1.65 -37.39 8.55
CA LEU A 18 1.91 -36.78 7.25
C LEU A 18 1.17 -35.46 7.06
N ASP A 19 -0.11 -35.41 7.41
CA ASP A 19 -0.91 -34.20 7.36
C ASP A 19 -0.32 -33.10 8.27
N LEU A 20 0.13 -33.46 9.45
CA LEU A 20 0.80 -32.55 10.37
C LEU A 20 2.13 -32.04 9.78
N ALA A 21 2.91 -32.92 9.13
CA ALA A 21 4.17 -32.50 8.50
C ALA A 21 3.94 -31.44 7.40
N PHE A 22 2.95 -31.63 6.54
CA PHE A 22 2.60 -30.67 5.50
C PHE A 22 2.01 -29.39 6.09
N ALA A 23 1.17 -29.48 7.12
CA ALA A 23 0.62 -28.30 7.78
C ALA A 23 1.71 -27.43 8.44
N LEU A 24 2.74 -28.06 9.03
CA LEU A 24 3.88 -27.33 9.60
C LEU A 24 4.74 -26.64 8.55
N LEU A 25 4.94 -27.24 7.37
CA LEU A 25 5.63 -26.62 6.24
C LEU A 25 4.86 -25.41 5.71
N GLU A 26 3.55 -25.59 5.52
CA GLU A 26 2.68 -24.49 5.09
C GLU A 26 2.66 -23.34 6.10
N GLN A 27 2.61 -23.66 7.39
CA GLN A 27 2.67 -22.64 8.43
C GLN A 27 4.02 -21.90 8.44
N ALA A 28 5.14 -22.60 8.18
CA ALA A 28 6.44 -21.96 8.11
C ALA A 28 6.53 -20.95 6.93
N ASP A 29 5.93 -21.27 5.78
CA ASP A 29 5.85 -20.34 4.64
C ASP A 29 5.00 -19.10 4.97
N ARG A 30 3.89 -19.30 5.69
CA ARG A 30 3.02 -18.20 6.15
C ARG A 30 3.70 -17.32 7.19
N ASP A 31 4.35 -17.94 8.17
CA ASP A 31 5.11 -17.22 9.19
C ASP A 31 6.19 -16.35 8.53
N LEU A 32 6.89 -16.88 7.52
CA LEU A 32 7.89 -16.12 6.77
C LEU A 32 7.26 -14.90 6.08
N ALA A 33 6.12 -15.06 5.42
CA ALA A 33 5.42 -13.96 4.77
C ALA A 33 4.94 -12.90 5.79
N ALA A 34 4.40 -13.35 6.93
CA ALA A 34 3.95 -12.48 8.00
C ALA A 34 5.12 -11.75 8.69
N ASP A 35 6.22 -12.45 8.99
CA ASP A 35 7.42 -11.88 9.62
C ASP A 35 8.09 -10.82 8.72
N LEU A 36 8.06 -11.03 7.40
CA LEU A 36 8.52 -10.05 6.41
C LEU A 36 7.50 -8.94 6.13
N ASN A 37 6.35 -8.96 6.82
CA ASN A 37 5.24 -8.03 6.61
C ASN A 37 4.77 -7.96 5.15
N ILE A 38 4.74 -9.11 4.48
CA ILE A 38 4.20 -9.25 3.12
C ILE A 38 2.68 -9.26 3.24
N TYR A 39 2.07 -8.10 3.03
CA TYR A 39 0.64 -7.87 3.25
C TYR A 39 0.09 -6.91 2.21
N GLY A 40 -1.08 -7.23 1.63
CA GLY A 40 -1.77 -6.37 0.67
C GLY A 40 -1.89 -6.95 -0.74
N ILE A 41 -2.48 -6.17 -1.64
CA ILE A 41 -2.69 -6.52 -3.04
C ILE A 41 -1.45 -6.16 -3.84
N ILE A 42 -0.72 -7.17 -4.32
CA ILE A 42 0.55 -7.03 -5.03
C ILE A 42 0.33 -6.56 -6.47
N SER A 43 -0.63 -7.17 -7.16
CA SER A 43 -0.91 -6.87 -8.56
C SER A 43 -2.34 -7.23 -8.95
N GLY A 44 -2.84 -6.63 -10.02
CA GLY A 44 -4.19 -6.86 -10.51
C GLY A 44 -5.28 -6.43 -9.53
N ALA A 45 -6.45 -7.05 -9.63
CA ALA A 45 -7.63 -6.71 -8.84
C ALA A 45 -7.95 -5.19 -8.89
N VAL A 46 -7.67 -4.54 -10.03
CA VAL A 46 -7.99 -3.13 -10.23
C VAL A 46 -9.48 -3.05 -10.55
N PRO A 47 -10.27 -2.31 -9.74
CA PRO A 47 -11.71 -2.23 -9.94
C PRO A 47 -12.05 -1.28 -11.07
N ALA A 48 -13.05 -1.66 -11.87
CA ALA A 48 -13.61 -0.86 -12.94
C ALA A 48 -15.13 -1.10 -13.03
N PRO A 49 -15.91 -0.16 -13.58
CA PRO A 49 -17.30 -0.42 -13.93
C PRO A 49 -17.40 -1.63 -14.87
N HIS A 50 -18.47 -2.38 -14.78
CA HIS A 50 -18.71 -3.51 -15.67
C HIS A 50 -18.69 -3.10 -17.15
N SER A 51 -18.06 -3.93 -17.98
CA SER A 51 -17.92 -3.71 -19.43
C SER A 51 -18.61 -4.84 -20.21
N PRO A 52 -19.33 -4.57 -21.33
CA PRO A 52 -19.36 -3.31 -22.07
C PRO A 52 -20.41 -2.29 -21.60
N VAL A 53 -21.35 -2.69 -20.77
CA VAL A 53 -22.42 -1.81 -20.29
C VAL A 53 -22.42 -1.84 -18.76
N PRO A 54 -22.16 -0.69 -18.11
CA PRO A 54 -22.21 -0.61 -16.66
C PRO A 54 -23.56 -1.06 -16.09
N ASP A 55 -23.51 -1.83 -15.03
CA ASP A 55 -24.64 -2.29 -14.22
C ASP A 55 -24.29 -2.19 -12.72
N LEU A 56 -24.90 -3.00 -11.87
CA LEU A 56 -24.59 -3.04 -10.43
C LEU A 56 -23.42 -3.96 -10.08
N THR A 57 -22.57 -4.29 -11.07
CA THR A 57 -21.39 -5.09 -10.84
C THR A 57 -20.09 -4.29 -11.03
N VAL A 58 -19.00 -4.78 -10.46
CA VAL A 58 -17.66 -4.23 -10.58
C VAL A 58 -16.74 -5.32 -11.11
N ASP A 59 -16.01 -5.00 -12.17
CA ASP A 59 -14.99 -5.89 -12.73
C ASP A 59 -13.64 -5.66 -12.06
N LEU A 60 -12.94 -6.76 -11.75
CA LEU A 60 -11.58 -6.76 -11.22
C LEU A 60 -10.61 -7.34 -12.25
N THR A 61 -9.53 -6.62 -12.53
CA THR A 61 -8.53 -7.06 -13.51
C THR A 61 -7.73 -8.27 -13.05
N ALA A 62 -7.36 -9.15 -13.99
CA ALA A 62 -6.47 -10.29 -13.79
C ALA A 62 -5.08 -10.03 -14.40
N PRO A 63 -4.03 -10.78 -13.96
CA PRO A 63 -4.03 -11.66 -12.80
C PRO A 63 -4.02 -10.87 -11.49
N GLY A 64 -4.85 -11.28 -10.52
CA GLY A 64 -4.85 -10.73 -9.17
C GLY A 64 -3.97 -11.55 -8.24
N ARG A 65 -3.12 -10.89 -7.45
CA ARG A 65 -2.24 -11.49 -6.44
C ARG A 65 -2.25 -10.67 -5.17
N ALA A 66 -2.44 -11.33 -4.05
CA ALA A 66 -2.47 -10.69 -2.74
C ALA A 66 -1.99 -11.63 -1.64
N TYR A 67 -1.60 -11.06 -0.51
CA TYR A 67 -1.36 -11.76 0.75
C TYR A 67 -2.15 -11.06 1.86
N ASP A 68 -2.80 -11.84 2.71
CA ASP A 68 -3.42 -11.32 3.93
C ASP A 68 -2.38 -11.15 5.05
N ASN A 69 -2.81 -10.66 6.21
CA ASN A 69 -1.94 -10.44 7.37
C ASN A 69 -1.51 -11.74 8.07
N LEU A 70 -2.05 -12.88 7.65
CA LEU A 70 -1.66 -14.21 8.13
C LEU A 70 -0.68 -14.90 7.19
N GLY A 71 -0.16 -14.20 6.17
CA GLY A 71 0.73 -14.73 5.16
C GLY A 71 0.04 -15.67 4.15
N GLN A 72 -1.29 -15.66 4.08
CA GLN A 72 -2.06 -16.52 3.18
C GLN A 72 -2.11 -15.90 1.79
N ARG A 73 -1.73 -16.69 0.79
CA ARG A 73 -1.69 -16.22 -0.60
C ARG A 73 -3.04 -16.36 -1.28
N MET A 74 -3.47 -15.32 -1.96
CA MET A 74 -4.66 -15.29 -2.81
C MET A 74 -4.27 -15.02 -4.25
N PHE A 75 -4.79 -15.83 -5.19
CA PHE A 75 -4.49 -15.70 -6.60
C PHE A 75 -5.72 -16.00 -7.45
N PHE A 76 -5.98 -15.16 -8.44
CA PHE A 76 -6.94 -15.44 -9.51
C PHE A 76 -6.33 -15.07 -10.87
N GLY A 77 -6.39 -16.03 -11.81
CA GLY A 77 -5.79 -15.91 -13.13
C GLY A 77 -6.69 -15.28 -14.18
N THR A 78 -8.00 -15.19 -13.92
CA THR A 78 -9.02 -14.59 -14.81
C THR A 78 -9.68 -13.40 -14.11
N GLY A 79 -10.18 -12.44 -14.89
CA GLY A 79 -10.96 -11.32 -14.37
C GLY A 79 -12.15 -11.80 -13.54
N GLN A 80 -12.48 -11.05 -12.50
CA GLN A 80 -13.59 -11.35 -11.62
C GLN A 80 -14.65 -10.25 -11.74
N THR A 81 -15.92 -10.63 -11.74
CA THR A 81 -17.04 -9.69 -11.69
C THR A 81 -17.74 -9.86 -10.35
N VAL A 82 -17.89 -8.76 -9.62
CA VAL A 82 -18.46 -8.72 -8.27
C VAL A 82 -19.84 -8.09 -8.31
N ASP A 83 -20.87 -8.84 -7.89
CA ASP A 83 -22.22 -8.31 -7.75
C ASP A 83 -22.30 -7.41 -6.50
N CYS A 84 -22.62 -6.15 -6.72
CA CYS A 84 -22.84 -5.15 -5.69
C CYS A 84 -24.31 -4.85 -5.42
N ALA A 85 -25.24 -5.61 -6.01
CA ALA A 85 -26.69 -5.46 -5.74
C ALA A 85 -27.07 -6.03 -4.38
N VAL A 86 -26.31 -7.02 -3.89
CA VAL A 86 -26.50 -7.67 -2.59
C VAL A 86 -25.19 -7.75 -1.83
N ASP A 87 -25.27 -7.83 -0.51
CA ASP A 87 -24.10 -8.08 0.34
C ASP A 87 -23.82 -9.58 0.54
N LEU A 88 -22.78 -9.91 1.32
CA LEU A 88 -22.35 -11.28 1.62
C LEU A 88 -23.48 -12.18 2.15
N VAL A 89 -24.47 -11.62 2.87
CA VAL A 89 -25.57 -12.39 3.45
C VAL A 89 -26.87 -12.28 2.62
N GLY A 90 -26.78 -11.71 1.41
CA GLY A 90 -27.90 -11.60 0.48
C GLY A 90 -28.85 -10.43 0.75
N ILE A 91 -28.44 -9.46 1.58
CA ILE A 91 -29.25 -8.26 1.85
C ILE A 91 -29.03 -7.26 0.71
N PRO A 92 -30.12 -6.71 0.11
CA PRO A 92 -30.02 -5.68 -0.90
C PRO A 92 -29.21 -4.46 -0.42
N THR A 93 -28.43 -3.89 -1.33
CA THR A 93 -27.54 -2.75 -1.07
C THR A 93 -28.13 -1.42 -1.51
N ASP A 94 -29.39 -1.40 -1.97
CA ASP A 94 -30.07 -0.18 -2.38
C ASP A 94 -30.18 0.82 -1.23
N VAL A 95 -30.30 2.09 -1.59
CA VAL A 95 -30.47 3.20 -0.66
C VAL A 95 -31.91 3.64 -0.70
N ALA A 96 -32.62 3.51 0.42
CA ALA A 96 -34.03 3.79 0.49
C ALA A 96 -34.37 5.29 0.63
N THR A 97 -33.48 6.04 1.32
CA THR A 97 -33.75 7.43 1.69
C THR A 97 -33.16 8.41 0.67
N VAL A 98 -33.97 9.24 0.06
CA VAL A 98 -33.51 10.33 -0.83
C VAL A 98 -32.62 11.31 -0.02
N GLY A 99 -31.49 11.67 -0.58
CA GLY A 99 -30.50 12.53 0.09
C GLY A 99 -29.45 11.76 0.93
N ASN A 100 -29.60 10.43 1.02
CA ASN A 100 -28.59 9.56 1.60
C ASN A 100 -27.71 8.89 0.54
N GLU A 101 -26.63 8.30 1.01
CA GLU A 101 -25.79 7.38 0.28
C GLU A 101 -25.39 6.21 1.20
N ARG A 102 -24.87 5.17 0.60
CA ARG A 102 -24.33 4.00 1.30
C ARG A 102 -23.02 3.60 0.67
N TRP A 103 -22.06 3.23 1.50
CA TRP A 103 -20.82 2.67 1.03
C TRP A 103 -20.82 1.16 1.17
N LEU A 104 -20.37 0.49 0.13
CA LEU A 104 -20.04 -0.93 0.11
C LEU A 104 -18.53 -1.06 0.11
N GLY A 105 -18.00 -2.09 0.74
CA GLY A 105 -16.59 -2.50 0.58
C GLY A 105 -16.55 -3.81 -0.20
N ILE A 106 -15.72 -3.89 -1.22
CA ILE A 106 -15.35 -5.14 -1.88
C ILE A 106 -14.06 -5.63 -1.25
N PHE A 107 -14.13 -6.80 -0.63
CA PHE A 107 -13.00 -7.40 0.08
C PHE A 107 -12.58 -8.70 -0.58
N LEU A 108 -11.28 -8.97 -0.55
CA LEU A 108 -10.68 -10.23 -0.94
C LEU A 108 -10.30 -10.99 0.33
N ARG A 109 -10.78 -12.22 0.48
CA ARG A 109 -10.55 -13.09 1.62
C ARG A 109 -9.96 -14.41 1.18
N PHE A 110 -9.03 -14.94 1.97
CA PHE A 110 -8.50 -16.29 1.75
C PHE A 110 -9.57 -17.34 1.98
N LYS A 111 -9.56 -18.37 1.14
CA LYS A 111 -10.44 -19.52 1.25
C LYS A 111 -9.69 -20.78 0.88
N ARG A 112 -9.99 -21.87 1.55
CA ARG A 112 -9.56 -23.20 1.13
C ARG A 112 -10.70 -23.89 0.43
N GLN A 113 -10.39 -24.45 -0.73
CA GLN A 113 -11.32 -25.26 -1.52
C GLN A 113 -10.89 -26.71 -1.49
N LEU A 114 -11.79 -27.58 -1.07
CA LEU A 114 -11.60 -29.01 -1.17
C LEU A 114 -11.81 -29.42 -2.63
N SER A 115 -10.87 -30.20 -3.18
CA SER A 115 -10.91 -30.69 -4.57
C SER A 115 -10.47 -32.14 -4.66
N ASP A 116 -10.58 -32.74 -5.86
CA ASP A 116 -10.30 -34.15 -6.14
C ASP A 116 -11.09 -35.10 -5.18
N PRO A 117 -12.44 -35.12 -5.33
CA PRO A 117 -13.27 -36.01 -4.52
C PRO A 117 -12.98 -37.48 -4.86
N ARG A 118 -12.77 -38.29 -3.83
CA ARG A 118 -12.53 -39.73 -3.92
C ARG A 118 -13.45 -40.47 -2.96
N THR A 119 -13.64 -41.77 -3.20
CA THR A 119 -14.35 -42.63 -2.27
C THR A 119 -13.32 -43.40 -1.45
N ASP A 120 -13.43 -43.31 -0.12
CA ASP A 120 -12.58 -44.07 0.80
C ASP A 120 -12.97 -45.55 0.88
N GLY A 121 -12.22 -46.34 1.68
CA GLY A 121 -12.50 -47.75 1.90
C GLY A 121 -13.83 -48.05 2.61
N ASN A 122 -14.49 -47.01 3.17
CA ASN A 122 -15.79 -47.12 3.83
C ASN A 122 -16.93 -46.59 2.94
N SER A 123 -16.67 -46.35 1.65
CA SER A 123 -17.63 -45.79 0.68
C SER A 123 -18.07 -44.35 0.99
N GLN A 124 -17.27 -43.62 1.74
CA GLN A 124 -17.52 -42.21 2.03
C GLN A 124 -16.75 -41.32 1.07
N GLN A 125 -17.36 -40.18 0.69
CA GLN A 125 -16.68 -39.18 -0.12
C GLN A 125 -15.65 -38.42 0.75
N VAL A 126 -14.39 -38.47 0.32
CA VAL A 126 -13.28 -37.72 0.91
C VAL A 126 -12.66 -36.85 -0.17
N PHE A 127 -11.95 -35.79 0.24
CA PHE A 127 -11.26 -34.90 -0.68
C PHE A 127 -9.76 -35.06 -0.54
N PHE A 128 -9.10 -35.36 -1.65
CA PHE A 128 -7.66 -35.62 -1.66
C PHE A 128 -6.82 -34.34 -1.64
N ARG A 129 -7.38 -33.20 -2.12
CA ARG A 129 -6.66 -31.94 -2.20
C ARG A 129 -7.40 -30.84 -1.47
N ARG A 130 -6.60 -29.93 -0.89
CA ARG A 130 -7.04 -28.67 -0.30
C ARG A 130 -6.32 -27.55 -1.04
N ASP A 131 -6.96 -26.99 -2.05
CA ASP A 131 -6.38 -25.93 -2.85
C ASP A 131 -6.55 -24.57 -2.17
N GLU A 132 -5.52 -23.74 -2.22
CA GLU A 132 -5.63 -22.34 -1.86
C GLU A 132 -6.50 -21.62 -2.89
N SER A 133 -7.42 -20.82 -2.40
CA SER A 133 -8.40 -20.10 -3.19
C SER A 133 -8.69 -18.75 -2.56
N PHE A 134 -9.64 -18.04 -3.10
CA PHE A 134 -10.08 -16.75 -2.60
C PHE A 134 -11.61 -16.66 -2.62
N GLU A 135 -12.11 -15.68 -1.92
CA GLU A 135 -13.53 -15.28 -1.94
C GLU A 135 -13.60 -13.76 -2.04
N LEU A 136 -14.51 -13.28 -2.87
CA LEU A 136 -14.84 -11.86 -2.97
C LEU A 136 -16.09 -11.60 -2.11
N VAL A 137 -15.96 -10.68 -1.18
CA VAL A 137 -16.97 -10.39 -0.17
C VAL A 137 -17.43 -8.95 -0.34
N VAL A 138 -18.74 -8.75 -0.46
CA VAL A 138 -19.33 -7.41 -0.44
C VAL A 138 -19.96 -7.17 0.93
N ARG A 139 -19.54 -6.10 1.59
CA ARG A 139 -20.15 -5.64 2.85
C ARG A 139 -20.69 -4.26 2.69
N GLN A 140 -21.83 -4.00 3.29
CA GLN A 140 -22.45 -2.69 3.30
C GLN A 140 -22.32 -2.01 4.66
N ALA A 141 -22.15 -0.70 4.64
CA ALA A 141 -22.27 0.15 5.82
C ALA A 141 -23.71 0.70 5.93
N PRO A 142 -24.10 1.23 7.08
CA PRO A 142 -25.38 1.93 7.22
C PRO A 142 -25.50 3.10 6.25
N GLU A 143 -26.73 3.41 5.85
CA GLU A 143 -27.01 4.66 5.14
C GLU A 143 -26.67 5.89 5.98
N GLY A 144 -26.21 6.93 5.32
CA GLY A 144 -25.96 8.22 5.92
C GLY A 144 -26.13 9.34 4.91
N ALA A 145 -26.18 10.57 5.36
CA ALA A 145 -26.28 11.73 4.48
C ALA A 145 -25.07 11.77 3.52
N ILE A 146 -25.30 12.30 2.33
CA ILE A 146 -24.26 12.43 1.29
C ILE A 146 -23.02 13.14 1.84
N GLY A 147 -21.85 12.56 1.66
CA GLY A 147 -20.54 13.07 2.10
C GLY A 147 -20.16 12.74 3.55
N VAL A 148 -21.08 12.16 4.35
CA VAL A 148 -20.82 11.77 5.75
C VAL A 148 -21.18 10.32 6.06
N ALA A 149 -21.70 9.58 5.07
CA ALA A 149 -22.04 8.18 5.22
C ALA A 149 -20.79 7.35 5.60
N PRO A 150 -20.89 6.45 6.59
CA PRO A 150 -19.76 5.64 7.01
C PRO A 150 -19.35 4.64 5.92
N LYS A 151 -18.07 4.28 5.89
CA LYS A 151 -17.55 3.18 5.07
C LYS A 151 -17.45 1.90 5.90
N PRO A 152 -17.54 0.71 5.25
CA PRO A 152 -17.38 -0.55 5.96
C PRO A 152 -16.04 -0.65 6.68
N ALA A 153 -16.04 -1.24 7.87
CA ALA A 153 -14.83 -1.45 8.65
C ALA A 153 -13.92 -2.48 7.96
N LEU A 154 -12.60 -2.27 8.04
CA LEU A 154 -11.59 -3.24 7.66
C LEU A 154 -11.56 -4.37 8.68
N GLN A 155 -11.36 -5.61 8.23
CA GLN A 155 -11.17 -6.78 9.09
C GLN A 155 -9.77 -7.37 8.86
N ALA A 156 -9.24 -8.05 9.87
CA ALA A 156 -7.86 -8.50 9.87
C ALA A 156 -7.57 -9.60 8.84
N ASP A 157 -8.56 -10.42 8.51
CA ASP A 157 -8.47 -11.55 7.59
C ASP A 157 -8.92 -11.23 6.16
N GLU A 158 -9.09 -9.94 5.84
CA GLU A 158 -9.58 -9.48 4.56
C GLU A 158 -8.79 -8.28 4.05
N LEU A 159 -8.69 -8.17 2.73
CA LEU A 159 -8.08 -7.05 2.05
C LEU A 159 -9.14 -6.23 1.31
N LEU A 160 -9.25 -4.96 1.64
CA LEU A 160 -10.12 -4.05 0.89
C LEU A 160 -9.55 -3.81 -0.52
N VAL A 161 -10.35 -4.14 -1.53
CA VAL A 161 -10.06 -3.85 -2.94
C VAL A 161 -10.49 -2.44 -3.31
N CYS A 162 -11.74 -2.08 -2.99
CA CYS A 162 -12.28 -0.74 -3.17
C CYS A 162 -13.53 -0.53 -2.33
N ASP A 163 -13.89 0.73 -2.15
CA ASP A 163 -15.22 1.14 -1.71
C ASP A 163 -16.08 1.50 -2.92
N VAL A 164 -17.36 1.16 -2.87
CA VAL A 164 -18.34 1.47 -3.91
C VAL A 164 -19.48 2.27 -3.31
N ARG A 165 -19.78 3.41 -3.91
CA ARG A 165 -20.85 4.29 -3.45
C ARG A 165 -22.18 3.94 -4.13
N ARG A 166 -23.22 3.77 -3.32
CA ARG A 166 -24.58 3.55 -3.76
C ARG A 166 -25.46 4.76 -3.42
N ARG A 167 -26.38 5.09 -4.32
CA ARG A 167 -27.36 6.18 -4.17
C ARG A 167 -28.77 5.69 -4.43
N PRO A 168 -29.82 6.44 -4.01
CA PRO A 168 -31.21 6.07 -4.27
C PRO A 168 -31.47 5.91 -5.77
N GLY A 169 -32.14 4.82 -6.15
CA GLY A 169 -32.54 4.54 -7.53
C GLY A 169 -31.37 4.25 -8.49
N GLN A 170 -30.15 4.04 -7.99
CA GLN A 170 -29.00 3.74 -8.83
C GLN A 170 -29.10 2.34 -9.44
N THR A 171 -29.00 2.26 -10.77
CA THR A 171 -29.06 1.01 -11.55
C THR A 171 -27.72 0.59 -12.14
N GLN A 172 -26.69 1.43 -12.01
CA GLN A 172 -25.36 1.19 -12.56
C GLN A 172 -24.28 1.81 -11.64
N ILE A 173 -23.10 1.18 -11.59
CA ILE A 173 -21.92 1.68 -10.92
C ILE A 173 -21.00 2.30 -11.97
N LEU A 174 -20.65 3.57 -11.81
CA LEU A 174 -19.75 4.30 -12.67
C LEU A 174 -18.36 4.42 -12.02
N ALA A 175 -17.34 4.81 -12.78
CA ALA A 175 -15.99 5.02 -12.26
C ALA A 175 -15.93 6.03 -11.09
N THR A 176 -16.82 7.04 -11.10
CA THR A 176 -16.95 8.03 -10.01
C THR A 176 -17.58 7.48 -8.73
N ASP A 177 -18.14 6.29 -8.79
CA ASP A 177 -18.72 5.61 -7.62
C ASP A 177 -17.73 4.62 -6.98
N ILE A 178 -16.58 4.36 -7.64
CA ILE A 178 -15.54 3.47 -7.15
C ILE A 178 -14.43 4.31 -6.52
N ASP A 179 -14.18 4.08 -5.22
CA ASP A 179 -13.14 4.75 -4.45
C ASP A 179 -12.06 3.75 -4.03
N THR A 180 -10.84 3.97 -4.49
CA THR A 180 -9.67 3.15 -4.16
C THR A 180 -8.76 3.77 -3.12
N SER A 181 -9.14 4.88 -2.50
CA SER A 181 -8.30 5.60 -1.53
C SER A 181 -7.89 4.77 -0.33
N ARG A 182 -8.75 3.82 0.10
CA ARG A 182 -8.49 2.90 1.20
C ARG A 182 -8.01 1.52 0.74
N ARG A 183 -7.76 1.32 -0.56
CA ARG A 183 -7.27 0.04 -1.09
C ARG A 183 -6.02 -0.39 -0.37
N GLN A 184 -6.00 -1.62 0.10
CA GLN A 184 -4.84 -2.20 0.77
C GLN A 184 -3.84 -2.72 -0.27
N ALA A 185 -3.08 -1.81 -0.86
CA ALA A 185 -1.99 -2.15 -1.77
C ALA A 185 -0.79 -2.69 -0.99
N PHE A 186 -0.08 -3.64 -1.59
CA PHE A 186 1.16 -4.18 -1.05
C PHE A 186 2.25 -3.11 -1.03
N ILE A 187 2.89 -2.96 0.12
CA ILE A 187 4.05 -2.09 0.32
C ILE A 187 5.21 -2.96 0.78
N PHE A 188 6.13 -3.28 -0.12
CA PHE A 188 7.27 -4.17 0.18
C PHE A 188 8.21 -3.62 1.26
N ALA A 189 8.42 -2.30 1.25
CA ALA A 189 9.19 -1.63 2.28
C ALA A 189 8.65 -0.22 2.50
N GLN A 190 8.28 0.08 3.73
CA GLN A 190 7.98 1.46 4.11
C GLN A 190 9.30 2.17 4.41
N GLY A 191 9.46 3.39 3.91
CA GLY A 191 10.66 4.20 4.17
C GLY A 191 10.95 4.40 5.66
N THR A 192 9.91 4.31 6.51
CA THR A 192 10.02 4.32 7.98
C THR A 192 10.62 3.05 8.57
N SER A 193 10.56 1.92 7.84
CA SER A 193 11.06 0.60 8.30
C SER A 193 12.42 0.25 7.71
N VAL A 194 12.86 0.96 6.66
CA VAL A 194 14.18 0.73 6.03
C VAL A 194 15.22 1.55 6.76
N ALA A 195 16.14 0.85 7.42
CA ALA A 195 17.25 1.49 8.12
C ALA A 195 18.31 2.04 7.15
N VAL A 196 18.92 3.17 7.50
CA VAL A 196 20.08 3.75 6.82
C VAL A 196 21.21 3.97 7.82
N THR A 197 22.44 3.87 7.36
CA THR A 197 23.62 4.19 8.19
C THR A 197 23.97 5.67 8.03
N THR A 198 23.68 6.47 9.06
CA THR A 198 23.86 7.93 9.04
C THR A 198 25.18 8.40 9.66
N GLY A 199 25.98 7.51 10.25
CA GLY A 199 27.18 7.86 11.02
C GLY A 199 28.29 8.56 10.23
N THR A 200 28.23 8.54 8.88
CA THR A 200 29.18 9.24 7.99
C THR A 200 28.57 10.49 7.33
N TRP A 201 27.31 10.80 7.61
CA TRP A 201 26.63 11.94 7.00
C TRP A 201 27.02 13.23 7.73
N SER A 202 27.38 14.26 6.97
CA SER A 202 27.82 15.53 7.52
C SER A 202 26.78 16.66 7.38
N ILE A 203 25.83 16.50 6.49
CA ILE A 203 24.82 17.53 6.16
C ILE A 203 23.44 17.10 6.65
N LEU A 204 22.98 15.91 6.23
CA LEU A 204 21.69 15.40 6.65
C LEU A 204 21.83 14.70 8.00
N GLN A 205 21.05 15.12 8.98
CA GLN A 205 21.00 14.53 10.32
C GLN A 205 19.56 14.18 10.69
N PRO A 206 18.97 13.16 10.04
CA PRO A 206 17.57 12.81 10.23
C PRO A 206 17.32 12.40 11.68
N LEU A 207 16.14 12.72 12.19
CA LEU A 207 15.69 12.40 13.55
C LEU A 207 15.67 10.90 13.84
N ALA A 208 15.54 10.07 12.80
CA ALA A 208 15.62 8.63 12.88
C ALA A 208 16.49 8.09 11.71
N ALA A 209 17.21 7.00 11.96
CA ALA A 209 18.06 6.36 10.96
C ALA A 209 17.21 5.51 9.98
N THR A 210 16.27 6.14 9.28
CA THR A 210 15.39 5.51 8.29
C THR A 210 15.41 6.28 6.97
N VAL A 211 15.08 5.58 5.86
CA VAL A 211 15.00 6.19 4.53
C VAL A 211 13.98 7.33 4.51
N GLN A 212 12.82 7.16 5.14
CA GLN A 212 11.80 8.21 5.21
C GLN A 212 12.34 9.46 5.92
N ALA A 213 12.92 9.30 7.10
CA ALA A 213 13.46 10.42 7.85
C ALA A 213 14.59 11.16 7.08
N ALA A 214 15.39 10.42 6.32
CA ALA A 214 16.43 11.00 5.47
C ALA A 214 15.85 11.85 4.32
N PHE A 215 14.76 11.39 3.70
CA PHE A 215 14.07 12.17 2.67
C PHE A 215 13.32 13.37 3.24
N ASP A 216 12.69 13.23 4.41
CA ASP A 216 12.00 14.33 5.09
C ASP A 216 12.97 15.47 5.44
N GLU A 217 14.18 15.12 5.93
CA GLU A 217 15.26 16.07 6.19
C GLU A 217 15.74 16.74 4.90
N ALA A 218 15.95 15.96 3.84
CA ALA A 218 16.38 16.52 2.54
C ALA A 218 15.32 17.46 1.95
N ASP A 219 14.03 17.15 2.08
CA ASP A 219 12.93 18.03 1.64
C ASP A 219 12.91 19.33 2.47
N ALA A 220 13.11 19.22 3.79
CA ALA A 220 13.17 20.38 4.66
C ALA A 220 14.33 21.31 4.28
N GLU A 221 15.54 20.79 4.09
CA GLU A 221 16.70 21.54 3.67
C GLU A 221 16.52 22.20 2.29
N LEU A 222 15.96 21.46 1.33
CA LEU A 222 15.64 22.02 0.02
C LEU A 222 14.59 23.12 0.11
N ARG A 223 13.54 22.93 0.90
CA ARG A 223 12.50 23.96 1.10
C ARG A 223 13.08 25.21 1.75
N ASP A 224 13.91 25.05 2.77
CA ASP A 224 14.60 26.17 3.41
C ASP A 224 15.53 26.86 2.40
N HIS A 225 16.25 26.12 1.58
CA HIS A 225 17.04 26.68 0.51
C HIS A 225 16.18 27.46 -0.50
N PHE A 226 14.98 27.04 -0.85
CA PHE A 226 14.10 27.74 -1.80
C PHE A 226 13.22 28.83 -1.19
N THR A 227 12.86 28.80 0.08
CA THR A 227 11.96 29.76 0.75
C THR A 227 12.67 30.80 1.60
N ALA A 228 13.90 30.56 2.10
CA ALA A 228 14.63 31.53 2.90
C ALA A 228 14.94 32.81 2.10
N VAL A 229 14.38 33.93 2.47
CA VAL A 229 14.60 35.22 1.83
C VAL A 229 15.99 35.78 2.16
N ALA A 230 16.59 35.35 3.27
CA ALA A 230 17.91 35.75 3.70
C ALA A 230 18.91 34.59 3.58
N ARG A 231 20.08 34.86 3.01
CA ARG A 231 21.24 33.95 2.87
C ARG A 231 21.31 33.04 1.65
N ARG A 232 20.33 33.04 0.77
CA ARG A 232 20.52 32.39 -0.51
C ARG A 232 21.26 33.26 -1.43
N HIS A 233 22.43 32.82 -1.84
CA HIS A 233 23.24 33.59 -2.79
C HIS A 233 23.34 35.06 -2.40
N ALA A 234 23.29 35.36 -1.07
CA ALA A 234 23.65 36.68 -0.59
C ALA A 234 25.06 36.96 -1.10
N ALA A 235 25.28 38.10 -1.70
CA ALA A 235 26.58 38.47 -2.24
C ALA A 235 27.71 38.39 -1.19
N THR A 236 27.36 38.48 0.10
CA THR A 236 28.26 38.29 1.26
C THR A 236 28.62 36.82 1.48
N ALA A 237 27.84 35.86 0.97
CA ALA A 237 28.07 34.41 1.12
C ALA A 237 28.81 33.80 -0.08
N ILE A 238 29.03 34.57 -1.13
CA ILE A 238 29.77 34.14 -2.30
C ILE A 238 31.21 34.61 -2.13
N ASP A 239 32.13 33.63 -1.99
CA ASP A 239 33.56 33.92 -1.90
C ASP A 239 34.05 34.57 -3.20
N TYR A 240 34.85 35.60 -3.03
CA TYR A 240 35.53 36.31 -4.12
C TYR A 240 37.05 36.27 -3.86
N ALA A 241 37.77 35.78 -4.82
CA ALA A 241 39.21 35.85 -4.75
C ALA A 241 39.68 37.26 -5.15
N PRO A 242 40.36 37.99 -4.25
CA PRO A 242 40.85 39.34 -4.53
C PRO A 242 41.65 39.39 -5.84
N HIS A 243 41.33 40.40 -6.70
CA HIS A 243 42.01 40.57 -7.95
C HIS A 243 42.21 42.06 -8.26
N GLY A 244 43.40 42.41 -8.65
CA GLY A 244 43.73 43.79 -8.97
C GLY A 244 43.67 44.71 -7.75
N PHE A 245 42.84 45.73 -7.80
CA PHE A 245 42.67 46.72 -6.73
C PHE A 245 41.61 46.33 -5.73
N VAL A 246 40.78 45.29 -6.02
CA VAL A 246 39.69 44.86 -5.16
C VAL A 246 40.24 43.85 -4.16
N GLY A 247 40.30 44.25 -2.87
CA GLY A 247 40.85 43.45 -1.79
C GLY A 247 39.81 42.62 -1.04
N ALA A 248 38.52 42.74 -1.40
CA ALA A 248 37.39 42.14 -0.68
C ALA A 248 37.39 40.58 -0.80
N GLY A 249 36.91 39.94 0.27
CA GLY A 249 36.80 38.47 0.35
C GLY A 249 35.45 37.88 -0.07
N ASN A 250 34.46 38.74 -0.42
CA ASN A 250 33.18 38.28 -0.93
C ASN A 250 32.61 39.27 -1.96
N VAL A 251 31.63 38.82 -2.76
CA VAL A 251 31.09 39.58 -3.90
C VAL A 251 30.44 40.90 -3.43
N GLN A 252 29.73 40.93 -2.31
CA GLN A 252 29.11 42.17 -1.84
C GLN A 252 30.18 43.24 -1.48
N ALA A 253 31.18 42.83 -0.71
CA ALA A 253 32.26 43.72 -0.34
C ALA A 253 33.09 44.17 -1.56
N ALA A 254 33.25 43.31 -2.55
CA ALA A 254 33.93 43.68 -3.82
C ALA A 254 33.15 44.75 -4.62
N VAL A 255 31.81 44.66 -4.64
CA VAL A 255 30.96 45.66 -5.30
C VAL A 255 30.96 46.99 -4.51
N ASP A 256 30.88 46.92 -3.18
CA ASP A 256 30.91 48.12 -2.33
C ASP A 256 32.26 48.84 -2.45
N GLU A 257 33.38 48.11 -2.47
CA GLU A 257 34.74 48.66 -2.68
C GLU A 257 34.83 49.32 -4.07
N LEU A 258 34.34 48.71 -5.13
CA LEU A 258 34.30 49.30 -6.47
C LEU A 258 33.45 50.58 -6.54
N ILE A 259 32.31 50.63 -5.82
CA ILE A 259 31.44 51.81 -5.78
C ILE A 259 32.16 52.94 -5.06
N ASP A 260 32.81 52.65 -3.92
CA ASP A 260 33.55 53.63 -3.15
C ASP A 260 34.75 54.17 -3.95
N ASP A 261 35.51 53.30 -4.63
CA ASP A 261 36.62 53.69 -5.48
C ASP A 261 36.18 54.59 -6.65
N LEU A 262 35.07 54.27 -7.27
CA LEU A 262 34.45 55.10 -8.33
C LEU A 262 33.98 56.47 -7.79
N ALA A 263 33.37 56.50 -6.61
CA ALA A 263 32.88 57.73 -5.98
C ALA A 263 34.04 58.65 -5.55
N THR A 264 35.17 58.10 -5.15
CA THR A 264 36.34 58.84 -4.69
C THR A 264 37.34 59.14 -5.83
N GLY A 265 37.11 58.61 -7.03
CA GLY A 265 38.04 58.76 -8.17
C GLY A 265 39.34 58.00 -8.05
N ALA A 266 39.42 57.01 -7.13
CA ALA A 266 40.62 56.20 -6.86
C ALA A 266 40.89 55.14 -7.93
N VAL A 267 39.94 54.87 -8.82
CA VAL A 267 40.09 53.88 -9.89
C VAL A 267 40.95 54.49 -11.01
N GLY A 268 42.22 54.18 -11.05
CA GLY A 268 43.12 54.57 -12.16
C GLY A 268 44.31 55.40 -11.76
N SER A 269 44.70 55.47 -10.51
CA SER A 269 45.96 56.07 -10.04
C SER A 269 47.06 55.01 -9.86
#